data_8f51261bb0cbe0f1796b66eb2126738b
#
_entry.id   8f51261bb0cbe0f1796b66eb2126738b
#
_cell.length_a   1.000
_cell.length_b   1.000
_cell.length_c   1.000
_cell.angle_alpha   90.00
_cell.angle_beta   90.00
_cell.angle_gamma   90.00
#
_symmetry.space_group_name_H-M   'P 1'
#
loop_
_entity.id
_entity.type
_entity.pdbx_description
1 polymer ?
#
loop_
_entity_poly.entity_id
_entity_poly.type
_entity_poly.pdbx_seq_one_letter_code
_entity_poly.pdbx_strand_id
1 'polypeptide(L)'
;MIKKILFLLLIPFLGFSQNIDALFSEKGEIYFSFQYDTKNQLNKLSEIISIDHKTNADLAFAYANQKEFTEFLKTEIEYKIIKKEAVIFTNNSKNNWNYYPTYQEYIDIMTAFADSFPSICRLHHLGTLNSGREILIVQISNNVGQKENEPSFLYTSSMHGDELAGYILSLRLIDYILNGYENNQKLTDLVDGIDIWINPLANPDGAYAGGNQDVWSATRYNANWVDLNRNYPDPEDGPHPDGNSYQTETNIFLGLADSVNFSISANMHGGAEVCNYPWDTWSNLTADDNWWQYVSHEYADSCQTNSSNGYFNYLNDGITNGWDWYSVDGGRQDYMNYFRYCREFTLELSDEKTPNPNDLNDLWDANYPSLLNYMEQSLFGIRGIVTDSITGNPLESKIEITSHDVDSSHIYSNLPIGNFHRYIYQGNYDVTFSKNGYYPKTINVSVLNNNITVKDVQLVPLNTTSITDQIYTNIKILNIDILGRESKKGENNIQLIKTKNGRVKKQIKLN
;
A
#
# COMPACT_ATOMS: atom_id res chain seq x y z
N MET A 1 81.70 2.70 -6.03
CA MET A 1 80.54 3.11 -5.28
C MET A 1 79.64 3.91 -6.21
N ILE A 2 78.60 3.28 -6.82
CA ILE A 2 77.71 3.94 -7.73
C ILE A 2 76.36 4.18 -6.92
N LYS A 3 76.08 5.45 -6.60
CA LYS A 3 74.81 5.85 -5.95
C LYS A 3 73.73 5.77 -7.01
N LYS A 4 72.78 4.83 -6.82
CA LYS A 4 71.50 4.83 -7.55
C LYS A 4 70.59 5.92 -6.96
N ILE A 5 70.31 6.95 -7.75
CA ILE A 5 69.30 7.96 -7.45
C ILE A 5 67.95 7.38 -7.93
N LEU A 6 67.09 7.11 -6.97
CA LEU A 6 65.73 6.71 -7.24
C LEU A 6 64.86 7.98 -7.52
N PHE A 7 64.54 8.20 -8.80
CA PHE A 7 63.58 9.23 -9.17
C PHE A 7 62.16 8.73 -8.87
N LEU A 8 61.55 9.24 -7.81
CA LEU A 8 60.10 9.07 -7.58
C LEU A 8 59.36 9.98 -8.58
N LEU A 9 58.81 9.40 -9.63
CA LEU A 9 57.85 10.08 -10.49
C LEU A 9 56.56 10.24 -9.70
N LEU A 10 56.31 11.41 -9.12
CA LEU A 10 55.01 11.88 -8.72
C LEU A 10 54.23 12.11 -9.98
N ILE A 11 53.40 11.15 -10.40
CA ILE A 11 52.35 11.37 -11.37
C ILE A 11 51.28 12.15 -10.61
N PRO A 12 50.94 13.40 -10.98
CA PRO A 12 49.80 14.05 -10.42
C PRO A 12 48.57 13.26 -10.93
N PHE A 13 47.84 12.65 -10.03
CA PHE A 13 46.45 12.24 -10.28
C PHE A 13 45.67 13.52 -10.59
N LEU A 14 45.57 13.86 -11.86
CA LEU A 14 44.56 14.76 -12.36
C LEU A 14 43.24 13.99 -12.23
N GLY A 15 42.63 14.06 -11.07
CA GLY A 15 41.25 13.73 -10.91
C GLY A 15 40.47 14.66 -11.85
N PHE A 16 39.92 14.12 -12.91
CA PHE A 16 38.86 14.79 -13.65
C PHE A 16 37.69 14.95 -12.67
N SER A 17 37.65 16.08 -11.97
CA SER A 17 36.41 16.53 -11.35
C SER A 17 35.42 16.68 -12.51
N GLN A 18 34.59 15.67 -12.72
CA GLN A 18 33.41 15.85 -13.55
C GLN A 18 32.66 17.03 -12.93
N ASN A 19 32.25 17.99 -13.77
CA ASN A 19 31.50 19.13 -13.29
C ASN A 19 30.12 18.62 -12.89
N ILE A 20 29.97 18.26 -11.58
CA ILE A 20 28.79 17.67 -10.98
C ILE A 20 27.56 18.57 -11.21
N ASP A 21 27.76 19.89 -11.08
CA ASP A 21 26.68 20.86 -11.33
C ASP A 21 26.16 20.78 -12.77
N ALA A 22 27.02 20.51 -13.75
CA ALA A 22 26.62 20.33 -15.15
C ALA A 22 25.78 19.04 -15.33
N LEU A 23 26.06 17.97 -14.60
CA LEU A 23 25.28 16.72 -14.65
C LEU A 23 23.87 16.92 -14.11
N PHE A 24 23.74 17.62 -12.98
CA PHE A 24 22.42 17.95 -12.42
C PHE A 24 21.64 18.96 -13.27
N SER A 25 22.32 19.87 -13.98
CA SER A 25 21.66 20.83 -14.86
C SER A 25 20.97 20.17 -16.09
N GLU A 26 21.45 19.00 -16.51
CA GLU A 26 20.87 18.25 -17.62
C GLU A 26 19.71 17.35 -17.21
N LYS A 27 19.81 16.64 -16.08
CA LYS A 27 18.83 15.62 -15.69
C LYS A 27 18.27 15.75 -14.27
N GLY A 28 18.81 16.66 -13.44
CA GLY A 28 18.39 16.84 -12.04
C GLY A 28 18.68 15.66 -11.10
N GLU A 29 19.05 14.50 -11.64
CA GLU A 29 19.46 13.31 -10.92
C GLU A 29 20.74 12.72 -11.53
N ILE A 30 21.49 11.98 -10.74
CA ILE A 30 22.61 11.19 -11.22
C ILE A 30 22.42 9.72 -10.83
N TYR A 31 22.98 8.84 -11.67
CA TYR A 31 23.08 7.42 -11.40
C TYR A 31 24.56 7.04 -11.25
N PHE A 32 24.91 6.34 -10.18
CA PHE A 32 26.28 6.05 -9.83
C PHE A 32 26.41 4.72 -9.07
N SER A 33 27.63 4.20 -9.01
CA SER A 33 27.95 3.01 -8.23
C SER A 33 29.06 3.29 -7.22
N PHE A 34 29.08 2.54 -6.12
CA PHE A 34 30.08 2.60 -5.07
C PHE A 34 30.23 1.24 -4.40
N GLN A 35 31.37 0.99 -3.75
CA GLN A 35 31.57 -0.22 -2.96
C GLN A 35 31.11 0.00 -1.52
N TYR A 36 30.61 -1.04 -0.89
CA TYR A 36 30.22 -1.04 0.52
C TYR A 36 30.69 -2.33 1.21
N ASP A 37 30.97 -2.26 2.51
CA ASP A 37 31.56 -3.36 3.26
C ASP A 37 30.55 -4.24 4.00
N THR A 38 29.42 -3.65 4.41
CA THR A 38 28.42 -4.33 5.24
C THR A 38 27.01 -3.87 4.89
N LYS A 39 26.01 -4.76 5.09
CA LYS A 39 24.62 -4.42 4.96
C LYS A 39 24.22 -3.22 5.84
N ASN A 40 24.72 -3.12 7.06
CA ASN A 40 24.46 -1.99 7.95
C ASN A 40 24.96 -0.66 7.36
N GLN A 41 26.08 -0.68 6.63
CA GLN A 41 26.54 0.50 5.89
C GLN A 41 25.57 0.85 4.74
N LEU A 42 25.15 -0.16 3.99
CA LEU A 42 24.17 0.02 2.90
C LEU A 42 22.85 0.61 3.42
N ASN A 43 22.32 0.07 4.52
CA ASN A 43 21.09 0.58 5.14
C ASN A 43 21.24 2.05 5.61
N LYS A 44 22.38 2.45 6.16
CA LYS A 44 22.64 3.87 6.48
C LYS A 44 22.76 4.76 5.26
N LEU A 45 23.23 4.21 4.15
CA LEU A 45 23.32 4.97 2.89
C LEU A 45 21.95 5.09 2.23
N SER A 46 21.04 4.12 2.41
CA SER A 46 19.67 4.21 1.90
C SER A 46 18.83 5.32 2.56
N GLU A 47 19.20 5.79 3.76
CA GLU A 47 18.64 6.99 4.40
C GLU A 47 19.05 8.30 3.68
N ILE A 48 20.12 8.26 2.88
CA ILE A 48 20.70 9.45 2.21
C ILE A 48 20.42 9.46 0.71
N ILE A 49 20.51 8.28 0.07
CA ILE A 49 20.43 8.11 -1.39
C ILE A 49 19.51 6.94 -1.72
N SER A 50 18.92 6.97 -2.90
CA SER A 50 18.04 5.90 -3.37
C SER A 50 18.85 4.73 -3.92
N ILE A 51 18.99 3.65 -3.14
CA ILE A 51 19.68 2.43 -3.57
C ILE A 51 18.89 1.77 -4.72
N ASP A 52 19.62 1.34 -5.75
CA ASP A 52 19.06 0.62 -6.91
C ASP A 52 19.15 -0.90 -6.69
N HIS A 53 18.23 -1.61 -7.26
CA HIS A 53 18.07 -3.06 -7.20
C HIS A 53 19.22 -3.86 -7.84
N LYS A 54 20.00 -3.25 -8.75
CA LYS A 54 21.23 -3.85 -9.31
C LYS A 54 22.35 -4.02 -8.29
N THR A 55 22.13 -3.59 -7.05
CA THR A 55 23.07 -3.75 -5.94
C THR A 55 23.32 -5.23 -5.64
N ASN A 56 24.59 -5.60 -5.48
CA ASN A 56 25.01 -6.96 -5.13
C ASN A 56 25.96 -6.93 -3.91
N ALA A 57 26.56 -8.06 -3.55
CA ALA A 57 27.23 -8.26 -2.26
C ALA A 57 28.31 -7.22 -1.86
N ASP A 58 28.91 -6.50 -2.79
CA ASP A 58 30.00 -5.56 -2.55
C ASP A 58 29.92 -4.28 -3.39
N LEU A 59 29.01 -4.22 -4.36
CA LEU A 59 28.83 -3.08 -5.26
C LEU A 59 27.39 -2.62 -5.24
N ALA A 60 27.17 -1.40 -4.78
CA ALA A 60 25.88 -0.73 -4.80
C ALA A 60 25.75 0.20 -6.00
N PHE A 61 24.54 0.31 -6.48
CA PHE A 61 24.09 1.29 -7.47
C PHE A 61 23.05 2.18 -6.82
N ALA A 62 23.06 3.47 -7.14
CA ALA A 62 22.13 4.41 -6.53
C ALA A 62 21.79 5.58 -7.45
N TYR A 63 20.63 6.15 -7.19
CA TYR A 63 20.22 7.46 -7.68
C TYR A 63 20.38 8.50 -6.57
N ALA A 64 20.69 9.73 -6.96
CA ALA A 64 20.64 10.86 -6.06
C ALA A 64 20.28 12.14 -6.80
N ASN A 65 19.46 12.99 -6.18
CA ASN A 65 19.33 14.38 -6.54
C ASN A 65 20.55 15.17 -6.01
N GLN A 66 20.64 16.47 -6.33
CA GLN A 66 21.79 17.28 -5.95
C GLN A 66 22.01 17.36 -4.42
N LYS A 67 20.92 17.45 -3.63
CA LYS A 67 20.97 17.50 -2.16
C LYS A 67 21.50 16.18 -1.60
N GLU A 68 20.92 15.07 -1.99
CA GLU A 68 21.27 13.73 -1.57
C GLU A 68 22.72 13.37 -1.93
N PHE A 69 23.14 13.69 -3.16
CA PHE A 69 24.52 13.45 -3.58
C PHE A 69 25.51 14.31 -2.80
N THR A 70 25.15 15.54 -2.43
CA THR A 70 25.97 16.39 -1.59
C THR A 70 26.18 15.80 -0.19
N GLU A 71 25.12 15.16 0.37
CA GLU A 71 25.23 14.43 1.64
C GLU A 71 26.08 13.16 1.48
N PHE A 72 25.88 12.39 0.41
CA PHE A 72 26.67 11.22 0.10
C PHE A 72 28.17 11.53 0.02
N LEU A 73 28.56 12.64 -0.60
CA LEU A 73 29.96 13.06 -0.70
C LEU A 73 30.64 13.27 0.67
N LYS A 74 29.89 13.55 1.74
CA LYS A 74 30.44 13.68 3.09
C LYS A 74 30.91 12.34 3.69
N THR A 75 30.47 11.23 3.11
CA THR A 75 30.89 9.87 3.54
C THR A 75 32.28 9.52 3.08
N GLU A 76 32.85 10.30 2.15
CA GLU A 76 34.19 10.06 1.54
C GLU A 76 34.29 8.69 0.81
N ILE A 77 33.18 8.03 0.50
CA ILE A 77 33.12 6.77 -0.25
C ILE A 77 33.49 7.05 -1.71
N GLU A 78 34.40 6.25 -2.27
CA GLU A 78 34.71 6.33 -3.70
C GLU A 78 33.53 5.90 -4.56
N TYR A 79 33.22 6.64 -5.61
CA TYR A 79 32.08 6.38 -6.48
C TYR A 79 32.45 6.51 -7.96
N LYS A 80 31.59 5.93 -8.81
CA LYS A 80 31.70 6.05 -10.26
C LYS A 80 30.33 6.47 -10.84
N ILE A 81 30.28 7.63 -11.50
CA ILE A 81 29.09 8.05 -12.24
C ILE A 81 28.87 7.16 -13.45
N ILE A 82 27.66 6.68 -13.61
CA ILE A 82 27.23 5.83 -14.73
C ILE A 82 26.36 6.70 -15.65
N LYS A 83 26.82 6.87 -16.87
CA LYS A 83 26.01 7.55 -17.89
C LYS A 83 24.99 6.55 -18.43
N LYS A 84 23.71 6.82 -18.23
CA LYS A 84 22.66 6.15 -18.98
C LYS A 84 22.65 6.70 -20.40
N GLU A 85 22.88 5.86 -21.39
CA GLU A 85 22.65 6.23 -22.77
C GLU A 85 21.12 6.26 -23.00
N ALA A 86 20.63 7.35 -23.61
CA ALA A 86 19.22 7.43 -23.97
C ALA A 86 18.96 6.39 -25.10
N VAL A 87 18.26 5.33 -24.75
CA VAL A 87 17.83 4.33 -25.75
C VAL A 87 16.54 4.84 -26.36
N ILE A 88 16.62 5.31 -27.61
CA ILE A 88 15.44 5.77 -28.35
C ILE A 88 14.90 4.56 -29.12
N PHE A 89 13.76 4.06 -28.72
CA PHE A 89 13.03 3.05 -29.48
C PHE A 89 12.08 3.71 -30.47
N THR A 90 12.05 3.25 -31.70
CA THR A 90 11.03 3.64 -32.67
C THR A 90 9.73 2.91 -32.35
N ASN A 91 8.66 3.66 -32.06
CA ASN A 91 7.34 3.10 -31.82
C ASN A 91 6.90 2.24 -33.03
N ASN A 92 6.75 0.94 -32.81
CA ASN A 92 6.13 0.03 -33.74
C ASN A 92 4.60 0.12 -33.63
N SER A 93 3.86 -0.45 -34.53
CA SER A 93 2.39 -0.29 -34.69
C SER A 93 1.61 -0.34 -33.35
N LYS A 94 0.78 0.66 -33.09
CA LYS A 94 0.03 0.93 -31.86
C LYS A 94 -1.03 -0.14 -31.47
N ASN A 95 -1.08 -1.29 -32.12
CA ASN A 95 -2.22 -2.21 -32.02
C ASN A 95 -2.09 -3.31 -30.97
N ASN A 96 -0.95 -3.44 -30.25
CA ASN A 96 -0.68 -4.63 -29.41
C ASN A 96 -0.03 -4.31 -28.06
N TRP A 97 -0.22 -3.13 -27.47
CA TRP A 97 0.39 -2.74 -26.18
C TRP A 97 1.93 -2.80 -26.15
N ASN A 98 2.59 -2.79 -27.30
CA ASN A 98 4.04 -2.80 -27.45
C ASN A 98 4.63 -1.42 -27.71
N TYR A 99 4.13 -0.40 -27.03
CA TYR A 99 4.57 0.99 -27.14
C TYR A 99 4.27 1.75 -25.85
N TYR A 100 4.96 2.86 -25.67
CA TYR A 100 4.65 3.83 -24.63
C TYR A 100 3.82 4.95 -25.26
N PRO A 101 2.61 5.22 -24.76
CA PRO A 101 1.76 6.29 -25.31
C PRO A 101 2.38 7.68 -25.04
N THR A 102 2.04 8.65 -25.86
CA THR A 102 2.20 10.06 -25.47
C THR A 102 1.30 10.37 -24.29
N TYR A 103 1.58 11.46 -23.56
CA TYR A 103 0.73 11.84 -22.44
C TYR A 103 -0.74 12.05 -22.84
N GLN A 104 -0.99 12.65 -24.01
CA GLN A 104 -2.36 12.83 -24.51
C GLN A 104 -3.02 11.48 -24.84
N GLU A 105 -2.30 10.57 -25.49
CA GLU A 105 -2.84 9.22 -25.74
C GLU A 105 -3.16 8.47 -24.45
N TYR A 106 -2.37 8.64 -23.38
CA TYR A 106 -2.68 8.11 -22.05
C TYR A 106 -4.03 8.63 -21.52
N ILE A 107 -4.24 9.94 -21.59
CA ILE A 107 -5.51 10.56 -21.19
C ILE A 107 -6.67 10.02 -22.02
N ASP A 108 -6.49 9.92 -23.34
CA ASP A 108 -7.52 9.42 -24.27
C ASP A 108 -7.85 7.94 -23.98
N ILE A 109 -6.85 7.09 -23.70
CA ILE A 109 -7.02 5.67 -23.34
C ILE A 109 -7.82 5.56 -22.02
N MET A 110 -7.40 6.28 -20.97
CA MET A 110 -8.07 6.22 -19.66
C MET A 110 -9.52 6.72 -19.75
N THR A 111 -9.79 7.73 -20.55
CA THR A 111 -11.14 8.23 -20.80
C THR A 111 -11.98 7.22 -21.57
N ALA A 112 -11.41 6.61 -22.61
CA ALA A 112 -12.10 5.63 -23.44
C ALA A 112 -12.54 4.37 -22.66
N PHE A 113 -11.81 3.95 -21.63
CA PHE A 113 -12.23 2.85 -20.77
C PHE A 113 -13.56 3.14 -20.07
N ALA A 114 -13.68 4.31 -19.42
CA ALA A 114 -14.91 4.68 -18.74
C ALA A 114 -16.08 4.95 -19.73
N ASP A 115 -15.80 5.58 -20.86
CA ASP A 115 -16.81 5.88 -21.89
C ASP A 115 -17.33 4.62 -22.57
N SER A 116 -16.49 3.61 -22.76
CA SER A 116 -16.87 2.33 -23.43
C SER A 116 -17.58 1.37 -22.48
N PHE A 117 -17.27 1.42 -21.17
CA PHE A 117 -17.80 0.50 -20.17
C PHE A 117 -18.47 1.23 -18.97
N PRO A 118 -19.36 2.19 -19.19
CA PRO A 118 -19.86 3.08 -18.11
C PRO A 118 -20.66 2.37 -17.00
N SER A 119 -21.10 1.14 -17.24
CA SER A 119 -21.81 0.34 -16.23
C SER A 119 -20.88 -0.30 -15.18
N ILE A 120 -19.64 -0.56 -15.55
CA ILE A 120 -18.67 -1.28 -14.69
C ILE A 120 -17.35 -0.53 -14.52
N CYS A 121 -17.12 0.57 -15.21
CA CYS A 121 -15.89 1.35 -15.15
C CYS A 121 -16.17 2.84 -14.93
N ARG A 122 -15.45 3.43 -13.99
CA ARG A 122 -15.47 4.88 -13.71
C ARG A 122 -14.05 5.42 -13.68
N LEU A 123 -13.81 6.51 -14.41
CA LEU A 123 -12.57 7.28 -14.32
C LEU A 123 -12.67 8.31 -13.20
N HIS A 124 -11.66 8.34 -12.33
CA HIS A 124 -11.51 9.37 -11.30
C HIS A 124 -10.26 10.22 -11.58
N HIS A 125 -10.44 11.53 -11.50
CA HIS A 125 -9.35 12.51 -11.50
C HIS A 125 -8.97 12.76 -10.05
N LEU A 126 -7.86 12.18 -9.58
CA LEU A 126 -7.43 12.30 -8.19
C LEU A 126 -6.81 13.66 -7.89
N GLY A 127 -6.16 14.28 -8.87
CA GLY A 127 -5.59 15.62 -8.75
C GLY A 127 -4.79 16.04 -9.96
N THR A 128 -4.49 17.35 -10.03
CA THR A 128 -3.69 17.96 -11.08
C THR A 128 -2.38 18.48 -10.49
N LEU A 129 -1.26 18.12 -11.10
CA LEU A 129 0.07 18.57 -10.73
C LEU A 129 0.34 19.99 -11.23
N ASN A 130 1.39 20.63 -10.72
CA ASN A 130 1.77 22.00 -11.13
C ASN A 130 2.12 22.10 -12.63
N SER A 131 2.52 21.00 -13.24
CA SER A 131 2.77 20.91 -14.70
C SER A 131 1.50 20.96 -15.55
N GLY A 132 0.33 20.77 -14.92
CA GLY A 132 -0.95 20.57 -15.57
C GLY A 132 -1.26 19.11 -15.89
N ARG A 133 -0.36 18.15 -15.55
CA ARG A 133 -0.63 16.72 -15.70
C ARG A 133 -1.52 16.21 -14.57
N GLU A 134 -2.34 15.23 -14.88
CA GLU A 134 -3.33 14.67 -13.97
C GLU A 134 -2.94 13.27 -13.48
N ILE A 135 -3.27 12.97 -12.24
CA ILE A 135 -3.21 11.62 -11.69
C ILE A 135 -4.59 11.00 -11.83
N LEU A 136 -4.69 9.96 -12.64
CA LEU A 136 -5.92 9.29 -13.01
C LEU A 136 -5.96 7.88 -12.43
N ILE A 137 -7.14 7.42 -12.03
CA ILE A 137 -7.39 6.05 -11.60
C ILE A 137 -8.74 5.59 -12.13
N VAL A 138 -8.84 4.34 -12.55
CA VAL A 138 -10.13 3.72 -12.84
C VAL A 138 -10.59 2.88 -11.66
N GLN A 139 -11.91 2.91 -11.42
CA GLN A 139 -12.64 2.01 -10.55
C GLN A 139 -13.44 1.05 -11.41
N ILE A 140 -13.35 -0.26 -11.15
CA ILE A 140 -14.05 -1.30 -11.88
C ILE A 140 -14.80 -2.19 -10.87
N SER A 141 -16.11 -2.31 -11.03
CA SER A 141 -17.00 -3.16 -10.23
C SER A 141 -18.33 -3.30 -10.98
N ASN A 142 -19.08 -4.37 -10.74
CA ASN A 142 -20.41 -4.58 -11.34
C ASN A 142 -21.44 -3.49 -10.94
N ASN A 143 -21.21 -2.80 -9.82
CA ASN A 143 -22.01 -1.66 -9.33
C ASN A 143 -21.11 -0.44 -9.06
N VAL A 144 -20.29 -0.07 -10.04
CA VAL A 144 -19.28 0.98 -9.90
C VAL A 144 -19.83 2.27 -9.27
N GLY A 145 -19.14 2.75 -8.22
CA GLY A 145 -19.53 3.94 -7.46
C GLY A 145 -20.57 3.69 -6.36
N GLN A 146 -20.97 2.44 -6.11
CA GLN A 146 -21.74 2.04 -4.93
C GLN A 146 -20.81 1.35 -3.93
N LYS A 147 -21.05 1.56 -2.63
CA LYS A 147 -20.30 0.86 -1.57
C LYS A 147 -21.06 -0.42 -1.22
N GLU A 148 -20.44 -1.56 -1.43
CA GLU A 148 -21.02 -2.89 -1.19
C GLU A 148 -20.18 -3.72 -0.21
N ASN A 149 -20.65 -4.93 0.13
CA ASN A 149 -19.91 -5.85 1.00
C ASN A 149 -18.85 -6.63 0.19
N GLU A 150 -17.94 -5.90 -0.39
CA GLU A 150 -16.84 -6.42 -1.16
C GLU A 150 -15.50 -5.82 -0.68
N PRO A 151 -14.37 -6.50 -0.86
CA PRO A 151 -13.06 -5.92 -0.60
C PRO A 151 -12.71 -4.88 -1.65
N SER A 152 -12.06 -3.79 -1.26
CA SER A 152 -11.47 -2.86 -2.22
C SER A 152 -10.00 -3.25 -2.45
N PHE A 153 -9.62 -3.37 -3.71
CA PHE A 153 -8.31 -3.77 -4.20
C PHE A 153 -7.64 -2.63 -4.96
N LEU A 154 -6.31 -2.44 -4.81
CA LEU A 154 -5.59 -1.37 -5.49
C LEU A 154 -4.32 -1.87 -6.18
N TYR A 155 -4.18 -1.55 -7.46
CA TYR A 155 -2.90 -1.51 -8.17
C TYR A 155 -2.48 -0.08 -8.46
N THR A 156 -1.20 0.23 -8.22
CA THR A 156 -0.58 1.48 -8.68
C THR A 156 0.74 1.17 -9.35
N SER A 157 1.16 2.04 -10.28
CA SER A 157 2.43 1.90 -10.97
C SER A 157 3.13 3.23 -11.16
N SER A 158 4.42 3.15 -11.44
CA SER A 158 5.27 4.28 -11.87
C SER A 158 5.26 5.46 -10.90
N MET A 159 5.33 5.16 -9.60
CA MET A 159 5.64 6.17 -8.59
C MET A 159 7.08 6.69 -8.78
N HIS A 160 8.02 5.82 -9.19
CA HIS A 160 9.24 6.24 -9.86
C HIS A 160 8.94 6.40 -11.35
N GLY A 161 9.17 7.59 -11.87
CA GLY A 161 8.70 7.91 -13.21
C GLY A 161 9.44 7.18 -14.33
N ASP A 162 10.63 6.62 -14.05
CA ASP A 162 11.42 5.83 -14.99
C ASP A 162 11.14 4.33 -14.96
N GLU A 163 10.24 3.84 -14.07
CA GLU A 163 9.88 2.44 -13.91
C GLU A 163 8.55 2.15 -14.63
N LEU A 164 8.63 1.82 -15.92
CA LEU A 164 7.48 1.92 -16.83
C LEU A 164 6.89 0.59 -17.30
N ALA A 165 7.41 -0.56 -16.84
CA ALA A 165 6.80 -1.86 -17.13
C ALA A 165 5.34 -1.89 -16.62
N GLY A 166 5.14 -1.59 -15.33
CA GLY A 166 3.83 -1.60 -14.69
C GLY A 166 2.84 -0.59 -15.28
N TYR A 167 3.32 0.52 -15.87
CA TYR A 167 2.48 1.48 -16.57
C TYR A 167 1.71 0.83 -17.71
N ILE A 168 2.41 0.13 -18.60
CA ILE A 168 1.78 -0.50 -19.75
C ILE A 168 1.00 -1.75 -19.35
N LEU A 169 1.54 -2.56 -18.40
CA LEU A 169 0.83 -3.72 -17.90
C LEU A 169 -0.50 -3.35 -17.24
N SER A 170 -0.55 -2.24 -16.49
CA SER A 170 -1.77 -1.74 -15.87
C SER A 170 -2.81 -1.29 -16.90
N LEU A 171 -2.42 -0.54 -17.94
CA LEU A 171 -3.33 -0.15 -19.02
C LEU A 171 -3.90 -1.40 -19.72
N ARG A 172 -3.06 -2.39 -20.01
CA ARG A 172 -3.47 -3.64 -20.64
C ARG A 172 -4.35 -4.50 -19.72
N LEU A 173 -4.09 -4.48 -18.40
CA LEU A 173 -4.91 -5.18 -17.42
C LEU A 173 -6.33 -4.60 -17.34
N ILE A 174 -6.46 -3.27 -17.35
CA ILE A 174 -7.76 -2.59 -17.42
C ILE A 174 -8.53 -3.05 -18.68
N ASP A 175 -7.89 -2.95 -19.85
CA ASP A 175 -8.47 -3.39 -21.12
C ASP A 175 -8.90 -4.85 -21.09
N TYR A 176 -8.04 -5.72 -20.56
CA TYR A 176 -8.29 -7.16 -20.47
C TYR A 176 -9.47 -7.49 -19.54
N ILE A 177 -9.57 -6.85 -18.39
CA ILE A 177 -10.68 -7.05 -17.45
C ILE A 177 -12.00 -6.57 -18.08
N LEU A 178 -12.03 -5.35 -18.62
CA LEU A 178 -13.24 -4.75 -19.17
C LEU A 178 -13.80 -5.53 -20.37
N ASN A 179 -12.94 -5.94 -21.31
CA ASN A 179 -13.37 -6.72 -22.48
C ASN A 179 -13.69 -8.18 -22.13
N GLY A 180 -13.13 -8.70 -21.04
CA GLY A 180 -13.37 -10.07 -20.60
C GLY A 180 -14.58 -10.25 -19.71
N TYR A 181 -15.12 -9.18 -19.12
CA TYR A 181 -16.31 -9.22 -18.29
C TYR A 181 -17.50 -9.84 -19.05
N GLU A 182 -18.28 -10.71 -18.40
CA GLU A 182 -19.36 -11.54 -18.97
C GLU A 182 -18.91 -12.58 -20.04
N ASN A 183 -17.64 -12.53 -20.48
CA ASN A 183 -17.13 -13.46 -21.48
C ASN A 183 -16.10 -14.47 -20.92
N ASN A 184 -15.45 -14.13 -19.80
CA ASN A 184 -14.50 -14.97 -19.08
C ASN A 184 -14.93 -15.06 -17.61
N GLN A 185 -15.23 -16.28 -17.14
CA GLN A 185 -15.79 -16.50 -15.80
C GLN A 185 -14.89 -15.93 -14.70
N LYS A 186 -13.57 -16.12 -14.76
CA LYS A 186 -12.63 -15.58 -13.78
C LYS A 186 -12.71 -14.04 -13.71
N LEU A 187 -12.73 -13.37 -14.87
CA LEU A 187 -12.81 -11.90 -14.91
C LEU A 187 -14.18 -11.40 -14.40
N THR A 188 -15.24 -12.14 -14.74
CA THR A 188 -16.59 -11.84 -14.23
C THR A 188 -16.64 -11.97 -12.71
N ASP A 189 -16.11 -13.06 -12.14
CA ASP A 189 -16.08 -13.29 -10.70
C ASP A 189 -15.27 -12.21 -9.96
N LEU A 190 -14.15 -11.74 -10.56
CA LEU A 190 -13.35 -10.64 -10.00
C LEU A 190 -14.11 -9.32 -10.00
N VAL A 191 -14.76 -8.95 -11.11
CA VAL A 191 -15.53 -7.69 -11.22
C VAL A 191 -16.78 -7.71 -10.36
N ASP A 192 -17.43 -8.90 -10.21
CA ASP A 192 -18.62 -9.06 -9.37
C ASP A 192 -18.33 -9.11 -7.86
N GLY A 193 -17.09 -9.45 -7.48
CA GLY A 193 -16.74 -9.68 -6.08
C GLY A 193 -15.76 -8.68 -5.46
N ILE A 194 -15.21 -7.75 -6.25
CA ILE A 194 -14.14 -6.84 -5.82
C ILE A 194 -14.37 -5.43 -6.36
N ASP A 195 -14.22 -4.44 -5.50
CA ASP A 195 -14.09 -3.02 -5.89
C ASP A 195 -12.63 -2.75 -6.33
N ILE A 196 -12.37 -2.89 -7.64
CA ILE A 196 -11.01 -2.87 -8.22
C ILE A 196 -10.63 -1.45 -8.59
N TRP A 197 -9.46 -1.00 -8.14
CA TRP A 197 -8.90 0.31 -8.45
C TRP A 197 -7.52 0.15 -9.11
N ILE A 198 -7.30 0.77 -10.27
CA ILE A 198 -6.02 0.69 -10.99
C ILE A 198 -5.57 2.09 -11.41
N ASN A 199 -4.40 2.48 -10.92
CA ASN A 199 -3.68 3.68 -11.33
C ASN A 199 -2.43 3.29 -12.12
N PRO A 200 -2.40 3.47 -13.44
CA PRO A 200 -1.25 3.11 -14.27
C PRO A 200 -0.03 4.03 -14.09
N LEU A 201 -0.24 5.29 -13.69
CA LEU A 201 0.79 6.32 -13.71
C LEU A 201 0.67 7.27 -12.51
N ALA A 202 1.38 6.95 -11.43
CA ALA A 202 1.34 7.72 -10.18
C ALA A 202 2.21 9.00 -10.23
N ASN A 203 3.27 9.01 -11.05
CA ASN A 203 4.19 10.15 -11.23
C ASN A 203 4.30 10.54 -12.71
N PRO A 204 3.28 11.18 -13.28
CA PRO A 204 3.32 11.59 -14.68
C PRO A 204 4.39 12.63 -14.97
N ASP A 205 4.83 13.43 -13.98
CA ASP A 205 5.88 14.42 -14.16
C ASP A 205 7.26 13.77 -14.29
N GLY A 206 7.53 12.73 -13.53
CA GLY A 206 8.73 11.91 -13.67
C GLY A 206 8.76 11.12 -14.98
N ALA A 207 7.64 10.49 -15.35
CA ALA A 207 7.55 9.67 -16.56
C ALA A 207 7.71 10.51 -17.84
N TYR A 208 7.13 11.69 -17.86
CA TYR A 208 7.17 12.62 -19.00
C TYR A 208 8.10 13.82 -18.74
N ALA A 209 9.20 13.64 -18.03
CA ALA A 209 10.13 14.71 -17.68
C ALA A 209 10.73 15.42 -18.90
N GLY A 210 10.93 14.72 -20.03
CA GLY A 210 11.38 15.29 -21.29
C GLY A 210 10.31 15.98 -22.11
N GLY A 211 9.03 15.92 -21.71
CA GLY A 211 7.89 16.48 -22.44
C GLY A 211 6.81 15.44 -22.75
N ASN A 212 5.66 15.90 -23.24
CA ASN A 212 4.46 15.06 -23.35
C ASN A 212 4.48 14.05 -24.53
N GLN A 213 5.54 14.04 -25.34
CA GLN A 213 5.57 13.24 -26.58
C GLN A 213 6.10 11.82 -26.38
N ASP A 214 6.93 11.60 -25.38
CA ASP A 214 7.55 10.32 -25.11
C ASP A 214 8.06 10.24 -23.66
N VAL A 215 8.54 9.05 -23.27
CA VAL A 215 9.03 8.72 -21.92
C VAL A 215 10.56 8.52 -21.87
N TRP A 216 11.29 8.81 -22.95
CA TRP A 216 12.72 8.47 -23.04
C TRP A 216 13.63 9.28 -22.13
N SER A 217 13.13 10.39 -21.62
CA SER A 217 13.80 11.22 -20.62
C SER A 217 13.21 11.07 -19.21
N ALA A 218 12.50 9.98 -18.96
CA ALA A 218 11.91 9.71 -17.67
C ALA A 218 12.96 9.70 -16.56
N THR A 219 12.55 10.19 -15.38
CA THR A 219 13.36 10.28 -14.16
C THR A 219 12.71 9.52 -13.03
N ARG A 220 13.52 9.06 -12.07
CA ARG A 220 13.03 8.40 -10.88
C ARG A 220 12.13 9.34 -10.06
N TYR A 221 12.61 10.54 -9.82
CA TYR A 221 12.01 11.53 -8.94
C TYR A 221 10.78 12.22 -9.56
N ASN A 222 10.00 12.91 -8.74
CA ASN A 222 8.97 13.83 -9.23
C ASN A 222 9.56 15.17 -9.70
N ALA A 223 8.70 16.11 -10.14
CA ALA A 223 9.13 17.42 -10.62
C ALA A 223 9.88 18.28 -9.58
N ASN A 224 9.78 17.97 -8.30
CA ASN A 224 10.48 18.64 -7.20
C ASN A 224 11.76 17.91 -6.78
N TRP A 225 12.18 16.90 -7.52
CA TRP A 225 13.34 16.04 -7.23
C TRP A 225 13.23 15.32 -5.88
N VAL A 226 12.02 14.91 -5.51
CA VAL A 226 11.74 14.10 -4.32
C VAL A 226 11.46 12.67 -4.74
N ASP A 227 12.08 11.70 -4.07
CA ASP A 227 11.76 10.29 -4.18
C ASP A 227 10.42 10.03 -3.49
N LEU A 228 9.38 9.72 -4.27
CA LEU A 228 8.04 9.51 -3.73
C LEU A 228 7.95 8.27 -2.83
N ASN A 229 8.84 7.29 -3.00
CA ASN A 229 8.92 6.10 -2.14
C ASN A 229 9.86 6.30 -0.93
N ARG A 230 10.08 7.54 -0.52
CA ARG A 230 10.70 8.00 0.74
C ARG A 230 9.85 9.07 1.42
N ASN A 231 8.70 9.44 0.82
CA ASN A 231 7.92 10.60 1.20
C ASN A 231 6.57 10.24 1.86
N TYR A 232 6.42 9.02 2.37
CA TYR A 232 5.28 8.58 3.17
C TYR A 232 5.59 8.62 4.67
N PRO A 233 4.58 8.67 5.55
CA PRO A 233 4.79 8.42 6.97
C PRO A 233 5.42 7.05 7.21
N ASP A 234 6.44 7.03 8.05
CA ASP A 234 7.15 5.81 8.41
C ASP A 234 6.81 5.39 9.85
N PRO A 235 6.65 4.09 10.13
CA PRO A 235 6.32 3.61 11.47
C PRO A 235 7.45 3.78 12.50
N GLU A 236 8.72 3.88 12.08
CA GLU A 236 9.88 4.10 12.96
C GLU A 236 10.31 5.57 12.95
N ASP A 237 10.51 6.16 11.77
CA ASP A 237 11.08 7.49 11.58
C ASP A 237 10.04 8.63 11.55
N GLY A 238 8.76 8.28 11.64
CA GLY A 238 7.69 9.25 11.81
C GLY A 238 7.18 9.85 10.49
N PRO A 239 6.54 11.05 10.54
CA PRO A 239 5.75 11.54 9.41
C PRO A 239 6.57 12.04 8.21
N HIS A 240 7.85 12.37 8.38
CA HIS A 240 8.69 12.96 7.32
C HIS A 240 10.12 12.40 7.37
N PRO A 241 10.33 11.13 7.06
CA PRO A 241 11.65 10.50 7.19
C PRO A 241 12.69 11.10 6.22
N ASP A 242 12.28 11.52 5.03
CA ASP A 242 13.13 12.19 4.03
C ASP A 242 13.40 13.70 4.33
N GLY A 243 12.77 14.24 5.39
CA GLY A 243 12.87 15.64 5.77
C GLY A 243 12.19 16.62 4.82
N ASN A 244 11.41 16.13 3.83
CA ASN A 244 10.63 16.96 2.93
C ASN A 244 9.17 17.04 3.41
N SER A 245 8.43 18.05 2.94
CA SER A 245 6.97 18.04 3.02
C SER A 245 6.40 17.00 2.06
N TYR A 246 5.22 16.47 2.38
CA TYR A 246 4.52 15.58 1.45
C TYR A 246 4.32 16.24 0.10
N GLN A 247 4.69 15.53 -0.95
CA GLN A 247 4.52 15.98 -2.31
C GLN A 247 3.03 15.95 -2.70
N THR A 248 2.68 16.62 -3.79
CA THR A 248 1.30 16.62 -4.28
C THR A 248 0.82 15.21 -4.57
N GLU A 249 1.65 14.41 -5.22
CA GLU A 249 1.42 13.00 -5.50
C GLU A 249 1.20 12.20 -4.22
N THR A 250 2.07 12.34 -3.22
CA THR A 250 1.95 11.69 -1.92
C THR A 250 0.63 12.06 -1.24
N ASN A 251 0.29 13.36 -1.16
CA ASN A 251 -0.97 13.81 -0.55
C ASN A 251 -2.21 13.25 -1.26
N ILE A 252 -2.16 13.10 -2.57
CA ILE A 252 -3.25 12.51 -3.36
C ILE A 252 -3.46 11.05 -2.96
N PHE A 253 -2.40 10.25 -2.87
CA PHE A 253 -2.52 8.83 -2.50
C PHE A 253 -2.81 8.62 -1.01
N LEU A 254 -2.32 9.48 -0.11
CA LEU A 254 -2.75 9.50 1.30
C LEU A 254 -4.27 9.74 1.40
N GLY A 255 -4.79 10.74 0.68
CA GLY A 255 -6.23 11.05 0.63
C GLY A 255 -7.06 9.92 0.00
N LEU A 256 -6.57 9.27 -1.03
CA LEU A 256 -7.22 8.11 -1.64
C LEU A 256 -7.32 6.95 -0.65
N ALA A 257 -6.21 6.61 0.02
CA ALA A 257 -6.16 5.55 1.02
C ALA A 257 -7.06 5.84 2.24
N ASP A 258 -7.22 7.12 2.61
CA ASP A 258 -8.15 7.54 3.66
C ASP A 258 -9.63 7.36 3.26
N SER A 259 -9.93 7.55 1.98
CA SER A 259 -11.32 7.57 1.50
C SER A 259 -11.87 6.20 1.12
N VAL A 260 -11.03 5.29 0.62
CA VAL A 260 -11.48 4.00 0.06
C VAL A 260 -11.33 2.83 1.03
N ASN A 261 -10.38 2.83 1.96
CA ASN A 261 -10.06 1.72 2.86
C ASN A 261 -9.75 0.42 2.08
N PHE A 262 -8.67 0.45 1.30
CA PHE A 262 -8.20 -0.73 0.59
C PHE A 262 -7.84 -1.86 1.54
N SER A 263 -8.16 -3.09 1.16
CA SER A 263 -7.86 -4.27 1.96
C SER A 263 -6.60 -5.01 1.49
N ILE A 264 -6.38 -5.05 0.18
CA ILE A 264 -5.16 -5.56 -0.47
C ILE A 264 -4.72 -4.56 -1.54
N SER A 265 -3.43 -4.41 -1.73
CA SER A 265 -2.84 -3.59 -2.80
C SER A 265 -1.48 -4.10 -3.25
N ALA A 266 -1.01 -3.62 -4.39
CA ALA A 266 0.37 -3.71 -4.78
C ALA A 266 0.83 -2.44 -5.50
N ASN A 267 2.10 -2.10 -5.28
CA ASN A 267 2.78 -1.02 -5.96
C ASN A 267 3.79 -1.59 -6.96
N MET A 268 3.62 -1.26 -8.23
CA MET A 268 4.45 -1.78 -9.31
C MET A 268 5.64 -0.87 -9.56
N HIS A 269 6.81 -1.46 -9.47
CA HIS A 269 8.14 -0.89 -9.67
C HIS A 269 8.88 -1.59 -10.80
N GLY A 270 10.16 -1.27 -10.96
CA GLY A 270 11.06 -1.91 -11.91
C GLY A 270 12.53 -1.57 -11.63
N GLY A 271 13.40 -2.42 -12.16
CA GLY A 271 14.85 -2.45 -11.90
C GLY A 271 15.29 -3.81 -11.38
N ALA A 272 14.32 -4.67 -10.99
CA ALA A 272 14.48 -6.06 -10.61
C ALA A 272 13.23 -6.88 -11.01
N GLU A 273 13.25 -8.17 -10.70
CA GLU A 273 12.16 -9.12 -10.94
C GLU A 273 11.91 -9.89 -9.64
N VAL A 274 11.09 -9.31 -8.74
CA VAL A 274 10.88 -9.86 -7.40
C VAL A 274 9.61 -9.31 -6.73
N CYS A 275 8.94 -10.13 -5.91
CA CYS A 275 7.96 -9.68 -4.93
C CYS A 275 8.69 -9.28 -3.63
N ASN A 276 8.65 -8.00 -3.30
CA ASN A 276 9.15 -7.48 -2.04
C ASN A 276 7.97 -7.30 -1.07
N TYR A 277 7.96 -8.01 0.05
CA TYR A 277 6.91 -7.95 1.08
C TYR A 277 7.42 -7.31 2.38
N PRO A 278 6.52 -6.71 3.20
CA PRO A 278 6.91 -5.94 4.37
C PRO A 278 7.64 -6.78 5.45
N TRP A 279 8.44 -6.14 6.26
CA TRP A 279 8.64 -4.69 6.36
C TRP A 279 9.89 -4.25 5.58
N ASP A 280 9.88 -3.01 5.13
CA ASP A 280 11.07 -2.36 4.56
C ASP A 280 11.89 -1.66 5.66
N THR A 281 11.24 -1.00 6.64
CA THR A 281 11.90 -0.22 7.70
C THR A 281 12.45 -1.11 8.82
N TRP A 282 11.81 -2.24 9.16
CA TRP A 282 12.17 -3.07 10.31
C TRP A 282 12.75 -4.43 9.95
N SER A 283 13.74 -4.86 10.75
CA SER A 283 14.30 -6.22 10.65
C SER A 283 13.35 -7.32 11.20
N ASN A 284 12.32 -6.95 11.95
CA ASN A 284 11.32 -7.88 12.44
C ASN A 284 10.37 -8.26 11.32
N LEU A 285 10.04 -9.54 11.22
CA LEU A 285 9.03 -10.01 10.28
C LEU A 285 7.62 -9.57 10.72
N THR A 286 6.71 -9.43 9.78
CA THR A 286 5.31 -9.15 10.08
C THR A 286 4.66 -10.33 10.82
N ALA A 287 3.57 -10.09 11.55
CA ALA A 287 2.76 -11.17 12.12
C ALA A 287 2.26 -12.16 11.06
N ASP A 288 1.99 -11.66 9.86
CA ASP A 288 1.45 -12.43 8.74
C ASP A 288 2.54 -12.95 7.77
N ASP A 289 3.80 -13.10 8.21
CA ASP A 289 4.93 -13.47 7.35
C ASP A 289 4.67 -14.75 6.53
N ASN A 290 4.08 -15.78 7.13
CA ASN A 290 3.71 -16.99 6.40
C ASN A 290 2.71 -16.74 5.25
N TRP A 291 1.79 -15.79 5.42
CA TRP A 291 0.84 -15.42 4.35
C TRP A 291 1.56 -14.64 3.26
N TRP A 292 2.47 -13.72 3.64
CA TRP A 292 3.27 -12.97 2.68
C TRP A 292 4.14 -13.87 1.81
N GLN A 293 4.87 -14.81 2.43
CA GLN A 293 5.65 -15.80 1.68
C GLN A 293 4.77 -16.62 0.74
N TYR A 294 3.60 -17.05 1.22
CA TYR A 294 2.67 -17.85 0.43
C TYR A 294 2.19 -17.09 -0.83
N VAL A 295 1.66 -15.88 -0.68
CA VAL A 295 1.11 -15.12 -1.83
C VAL A 295 2.21 -14.58 -2.75
N SER A 296 3.40 -14.27 -2.21
CA SER A 296 4.55 -13.86 -3.01
C SER A 296 5.07 -15.00 -3.87
N HIS A 297 5.15 -16.22 -3.33
CA HIS A 297 5.49 -17.41 -4.12
C HIS A 297 4.41 -17.76 -5.15
N GLU A 298 3.11 -17.65 -4.81
CA GLU A 298 2.06 -17.84 -5.84
C GLU A 298 2.24 -16.89 -7.02
N TYR A 299 2.63 -15.63 -6.77
CA TYR A 299 2.92 -14.66 -7.81
C TYR A 299 4.17 -15.05 -8.61
N ALA A 300 5.30 -15.30 -7.94
CA ALA A 300 6.58 -15.59 -8.56
C ALA A 300 6.56 -16.92 -9.37
N ASP A 301 6.03 -18.01 -8.78
CA ASP A 301 5.91 -19.32 -9.42
C ASP A 301 5.04 -19.26 -10.68
N SER A 302 3.98 -18.45 -10.65
CA SER A 302 3.14 -18.24 -11.83
C SER A 302 3.88 -17.45 -12.91
N CYS A 303 4.63 -16.41 -12.57
CA CYS A 303 5.50 -15.69 -13.52
C CYS A 303 6.55 -16.60 -14.13
N GLN A 304 7.22 -17.42 -13.34
CA GLN A 304 8.23 -18.40 -13.80
C GLN A 304 7.62 -19.44 -14.74
N THR A 305 6.41 -19.90 -14.44
CA THR A 305 5.69 -20.90 -15.26
C THR A 305 5.27 -20.34 -16.63
N ASN A 306 4.92 -19.05 -16.68
CA ASN A 306 4.40 -18.39 -17.88
C ASN A 306 5.49 -17.63 -18.67
N SER A 307 6.74 -17.72 -18.25
CA SER A 307 7.88 -17.09 -18.92
C SER A 307 8.91 -18.11 -19.39
N SER A 308 9.81 -17.65 -20.25
CA SER A 308 11.05 -18.36 -20.60
C SER A 308 12.24 -17.60 -20.00
N ASN A 309 13.37 -18.28 -19.77
CA ASN A 309 14.66 -17.67 -19.43
C ASN A 309 14.87 -17.17 -18.00
N GLY A 310 14.20 -17.76 -16.99
CA GLY A 310 14.52 -17.49 -15.58
C GLY A 310 13.99 -16.16 -15.07
N TYR A 311 12.95 -15.63 -15.70
CA TYR A 311 12.23 -14.47 -15.22
C TYR A 311 11.65 -14.71 -13.82
N PHE A 312 11.71 -13.71 -12.94
CA PHE A 312 11.22 -13.76 -11.56
C PHE A 312 11.89 -14.84 -10.67
N ASN A 313 13.17 -15.15 -10.91
CA ASN A 313 13.93 -16.10 -10.10
C ASN A 313 15.07 -15.44 -9.29
N TYR A 314 15.13 -14.11 -9.31
CA TYR A 314 16.10 -13.32 -8.55
C TYR A 314 15.74 -13.34 -7.05
N LEU A 315 16.73 -13.23 -6.18
CA LEU A 315 16.55 -13.35 -4.72
C LEU A 315 15.60 -14.51 -4.34
N ASN A 316 15.93 -15.33 -3.46
CA ASN A 316 15.09 -16.39 -2.89
C ASN A 316 13.90 -16.87 -3.77
N ASP A 317 14.19 -17.18 -5.06
CA ASP A 317 13.20 -17.62 -6.05
C ASP A 317 12.08 -16.62 -6.34
N GLY A 318 12.43 -15.34 -6.44
CA GLY A 318 11.52 -14.25 -6.84
C GLY A 318 10.75 -13.61 -5.72
N ILE A 319 11.14 -13.85 -4.46
CA ILE A 319 10.55 -13.17 -3.30
C ILE A 319 11.62 -12.64 -2.34
N THR A 320 11.33 -11.56 -1.63
CA THR A 320 12.20 -11.07 -0.56
C THR A 320 11.39 -10.33 0.50
N ASN A 321 11.82 -10.43 1.77
CA ASN A 321 11.46 -9.43 2.75
C ASN A 321 12.22 -8.14 2.45
N GLY A 322 11.59 -6.98 2.58
CA GLY A 322 12.19 -5.71 2.18
C GLY A 322 13.44 -5.37 2.94
N TRP A 323 13.41 -5.44 4.26
CA TRP A 323 14.57 -5.18 5.09
C TRP A 323 15.73 -6.17 4.83
N ASP A 324 15.42 -7.41 4.47
CA ASP A 324 16.44 -8.39 4.09
C ASP A 324 17.14 -8.03 2.78
N TRP A 325 16.51 -7.25 1.94
CA TRP A 325 17.13 -6.69 0.75
C TRP A 325 17.98 -5.45 1.13
N TYR A 326 17.33 -4.35 1.47
CA TYR A 326 17.90 -3.14 2.11
C TYR A 326 16.76 -2.36 2.76
N SER A 327 17.05 -1.59 3.82
CA SER A 327 16.02 -0.81 4.51
C SER A 327 15.54 0.37 3.65
N VAL A 328 14.25 0.66 3.77
CA VAL A 328 13.60 1.81 3.13
C VAL A 328 12.73 2.51 4.15
N ASP A 329 13.05 3.76 4.49
CA ASP A 329 12.27 4.61 5.37
C ASP A 329 11.34 5.49 4.54
N GLY A 330 10.09 5.66 4.97
CA GLY A 330 9.08 6.43 4.24
C GLY A 330 8.58 5.77 2.97
N GLY A 331 8.70 4.46 2.86
CA GLY A 331 8.15 3.67 1.77
C GLY A 331 6.63 3.56 1.84
N ARG A 332 5.99 3.51 0.68
CA ARG A 332 4.53 3.36 0.60
C ARG A 332 4.05 2.01 1.13
N GLN A 333 4.79 0.93 0.90
CA GLN A 333 4.48 -0.41 1.36
C GLN A 333 4.21 -0.44 2.88
N ASP A 334 5.14 0.09 3.68
CA ASP A 334 5.01 0.11 5.12
C ASP A 334 3.91 1.06 5.60
N TYR A 335 3.73 2.21 4.93
CA TYR A 335 2.60 3.08 5.19
C TYR A 335 1.24 2.37 5.03
N MET A 336 1.03 1.66 3.92
CA MET A 336 -0.23 0.96 3.66
C MET A 336 -0.48 -0.15 4.67
N ASN A 337 0.53 -0.93 5.01
CA ASN A 337 0.42 -2.01 5.97
C ASN A 337 0.18 -1.50 7.40
N TYR A 338 0.97 -0.53 7.87
CA TYR A 338 0.97 -0.09 9.26
C TYR A 338 -0.15 0.90 9.59
N PHE A 339 -0.33 1.93 8.75
CA PHE A 339 -1.28 3.01 9.03
C PHE A 339 -2.65 2.82 8.37
N ARG A 340 -2.73 2.01 7.31
CA ARG A 340 -3.98 1.78 6.57
C ARG A 340 -4.54 0.37 6.74
N TYR A 341 -3.80 -0.52 7.42
CA TYR A 341 -4.21 -1.92 7.65
C TYR A 341 -4.48 -2.67 6.34
N CYS A 342 -3.94 -2.16 5.23
CA CYS A 342 -4.02 -2.71 3.90
C CYS A 342 -2.82 -3.62 3.64
N ARG A 343 -3.03 -4.84 3.15
CA ARG A 343 -1.94 -5.74 2.78
C ARG A 343 -1.37 -5.31 1.44
N GLU A 344 -0.26 -4.57 1.46
CA GLU A 344 0.48 -4.14 0.28
C GLU A 344 1.86 -4.78 0.22
N PHE A 345 2.26 -5.25 -0.97
CA PHE A 345 3.63 -5.59 -1.31
C PHE A 345 4.10 -4.82 -2.54
N THR A 346 5.40 -4.77 -2.76
CA THR A 346 6.01 -4.13 -3.92
C THR A 346 6.32 -5.19 -4.97
N LEU A 347 5.95 -4.92 -6.23
CA LEU A 347 6.24 -5.77 -7.39
C LEU A 347 7.29 -5.11 -8.26
N GLU A 348 8.47 -5.69 -8.32
CA GLU A 348 9.50 -5.32 -9.28
C GLU A 348 9.32 -6.16 -10.53
N LEU A 349 8.94 -5.53 -11.65
CA LEU A 349 8.40 -6.24 -12.82
C LEU A 349 9.37 -6.41 -13.97
N SER A 350 10.56 -5.85 -13.92
CA SER A 350 11.55 -5.96 -14.98
C SER A 350 12.90 -5.46 -14.51
N ASP A 351 13.97 -6.15 -14.86
CA ASP A 351 15.35 -5.70 -14.65
C ASP A 351 15.65 -4.35 -15.32
N GLU A 352 14.97 -4.05 -16.42
CA GLU A 352 15.05 -2.75 -17.08
C GLU A 352 13.91 -1.84 -16.62
N LYS A 353 14.26 -0.66 -16.09
CA LYS A 353 13.26 0.31 -15.58
C LYS A 353 12.29 0.79 -16.67
N THR A 354 12.83 1.03 -17.87
CA THR A 354 12.03 1.33 -19.07
C THR A 354 12.29 0.22 -20.10
N PRO A 355 11.56 -0.90 -20.05
CA PRO A 355 11.76 -2.02 -20.98
C PRO A 355 11.64 -1.60 -22.44
N ASN A 356 12.33 -2.36 -23.32
CA ASN A 356 12.10 -2.21 -24.73
C ASN A 356 10.62 -2.47 -25.06
N PRO A 357 9.96 -1.63 -25.88
CA PRO A 357 8.58 -1.88 -26.30
C PRO A 357 8.30 -3.29 -26.85
N ASN A 358 9.29 -3.92 -27.48
CA ASN A 358 9.15 -5.28 -27.97
C ASN A 358 9.02 -6.34 -26.87
N ASP A 359 9.54 -6.06 -25.68
CA ASP A 359 9.55 -7.00 -24.54
C ASP A 359 8.26 -6.87 -23.70
N LEU A 360 7.46 -5.82 -23.91
CA LEU A 360 6.23 -5.56 -23.14
C LEU A 360 5.18 -6.67 -23.28
N ASN A 361 5.14 -7.35 -24.44
CA ASN A 361 4.25 -8.50 -24.63
C ASN A 361 4.70 -9.71 -23.81
N ASP A 362 6.00 -10.00 -23.78
CA ASP A 362 6.55 -11.11 -23.01
C ASP A 362 6.39 -10.84 -21.49
N LEU A 363 6.60 -9.60 -21.05
CA LEU A 363 6.32 -9.17 -19.67
C LEU A 363 4.83 -9.32 -19.32
N TRP A 364 3.93 -9.00 -20.24
CA TRP A 364 2.51 -9.22 -20.04
C TRP A 364 2.19 -10.70 -19.90
N ASP A 365 2.63 -11.52 -20.84
CA ASP A 365 2.31 -12.96 -20.86
C ASP A 365 2.83 -13.66 -19.59
N ALA A 366 3.97 -13.22 -19.06
CA ALA A 366 4.51 -13.69 -17.79
C ALA A 366 3.69 -13.25 -16.56
N ASN A 367 3.20 -11.99 -16.54
CA ASN A 367 2.63 -11.39 -15.33
C ASN A 367 1.10 -11.44 -15.26
N TYR A 368 0.35 -11.42 -16.38
CA TYR A 368 -1.11 -11.24 -16.27
C TYR A 368 -1.81 -12.35 -15.45
N PRO A 369 -1.38 -13.63 -15.47
CA PRO A 369 -2.01 -14.62 -14.60
C PRO A 369 -1.74 -14.35 -13.13
N SER A 370 -0.52 -13.92 -12.79
CA SER A 370 -0.11 -13.58 -11.42
C SER A 370 -0.84 -12.34 -10.90
N LEU A 371 -1.01 -11.31 -11.74
CA LEU A 371 -1.79 -10.12 -11.40
C LEU A 371 -3.25 -10.46 -11.08
N LEU A 372 -3.88 -11.34 -11.87
CA LEU A 372 -5.25 -11.78 -11.61
C LEU A 372 -5.35 -12.69 -10.37
N ASN A 373 -4.37 -13.58 -10.14
CA ASN A 373 -4.34 -14.45 -8.98
C ASN A 373 -4.16 -13.64 -7.68
N TYR A 374 -3.28 -12.63 -7.68
CA TYR A 374 -3.10 -11.77 -6.51
C TYR A 374 -4.35 -10.93 -6.22
N MET A 375 -5.02 -10.42 -7.26
CA MET A 375 -6.31 -9.74 -7.12
C MET A 375 -7.36 -10.68 -6.50
N GLU A 376 -7.40 -11.94 -6.91
CA GLU A 376 -8.31 -12.96 -6.39
C GLU A 376 -8.07 -13.27 -4.89
N GLN A 377 -6.84 -13.07 -4.37
CA GLN A 377 -6.55 -13.20 -2.94
C GLN A 377 -7.41 -12.30 -2.07
N SER A 378 -7.90 -11.18 -2.59
CA SER A 378 -8.84 -10.30 -1.86
C SER A 378 -10.19 -10.96 -1.55
N LEU A 379 -10.57 -12.03 -2.26
CA LEU A 379 -11.79 -12.79 -2.00
C LEU A 379 -11.64 -13.81 -0.86
N PHE A 380 -10.42 -14.19 -0.47
CA PHE A 380 -10.14 -15.26 0.49
C PHE A 380 -9.97 -14.76 1.93
N GLY A 381 -9.67 -15.69 2.87
CA GLY A 381 -9.45 -15.36 4.28
C GLY A 381 -10.74 -15.23 5.11
N ILE A 382 -10.66 -14.49 6.22
CA ILE A 382 -11.79 -14.29 7.14
C ILE A 382 -12.50 -12.99 6.76
N ARG A 383 -13.80 -13.05 6.51
CA ARG A 383 -14.62 -11.88 6.17
C ARG A 383 -16.00 -11.97 6.81
N GLY A 384 -16.70 -10.86 6.87
CA GLY A 384 -18.06 -10.79 7.41
C GLY A 384 -18.47 -9.37 7.74
N ILE A 385 -19.56 -9.24 8.49
CA ILE A 385 -20.13 -7.95 8.91
C ILE A 385 -20.20 -7.90 10.43
N VAL A 386 -19.80 -6.76 11.02
CA VAL A 386 -19.92 -6.49 12.44
C VAL A 386 -21.10 -5.53 12.69
N THR A 387 -22.03 -5.92 13.56
CA THR A 387 -23.24 -5.16 13.87
C THR A 387 -23.50 -5.04 15.37
N ASP A 388 -24.27 -4.04 15.74
CA ASP A 388 -24.87 -3.92 17.07
C ASP A 388 -25.95 -4.96 17.26
N SER A 389 -25.88 -5.75 18.34
CA SER A 389 -26.83 -6.86 18.60
C SER A 389 -28.26 -6.42 18.92
N ILE A 390 -28.47 -5.14 19.24
CA ILE A 390 -29.80 -4.58 19.59
C ILE A 390 -30.43 -3.87 18.40
N THR A 391 -29.66 -3.04 17.73
CA THR A 391 -30.15 -2.17 16.65
C THR A 391 -29.97 -2.77 15.28
N GLY A 392 -29.04 -3.73 15.12
CA GLY A 392 -28.61 -4.24 13.82
C GLY A 392 -27.73 -3.28 13.01
N ASN A 393 -27.41 -2.10 13.54
CA ASN A 393 -26.59 -1.14 12.83
C ASN A 393 -25.15 -1.63 12.65
N PRO A 394 -24.53 -1.36 11.50
CA PRO A 394 -23.13 -1.68 11.27
C PRO A 394 -22.20 -0.95 12.24
N LEU A 395 -21.12 -1.61 12.61
CA LEU A 395 -20.13 -1.10 13.55
C LEU A 395 -18.76 -1.05 12.89
N GLU A 396 -18.02 0.02 13.16
CA GLU A 396 -16.57 0.06 13.00
C GLU A 396 -15.95 -0.56 14.26
N SER A 397 -15.38 -1.72 14.14
CA SER A 397 -14.81 -2.52 15.23
C SER A 397 -13.38 -2.91 14.91
N LYS A 398 -12.49 -2.92 15.91
CA LYS A 398 -11.17 -3.55 15.79
C LYS A 398 -11.35 -5.07 15.72
N ILE A 399 -10.69 -5.70 14.76
CA ILE A 399 -10.60 -7.15 14.59
C ILE A 399 -9.15 -7.55 14.76
N GLU A 400 -8.86 -8.33 15.79
CA GLU A 400 -7.52 -8.70 16.20
C GLU A 400 -7.42 -10.21 16.42
N ILE A 401 -6.36 -10.82 15.93
CA ILE A 401 -6.07 -12.22 16.16
C ILE A 401 -5.21 -12.34 17.43
N THR A 402 -5.81 -12.90 18.47
CA THR A 402 -5.21 -12.98 19.80
C THR A 402 -3.89 -13.75 19.76
N SER A 403 -2.85 -13.20 20.38
CA SER A 403 -1.48 -13.75 20.43
C SER A 403 -0.79 -13.91 19.07
N HIS A 404 -1.28 -13.26 18.04
CA HIS A 404 -0.71 -13.26 16.70
C HIS A 404 -0.41 -11.84 16.23
N ASP A 405 -1.41 -10.95 16.31
CA ASP A 405 -1.29 -9.60 15.74
C ASP A 405 -0.34 -8.72 16.57
N VAL A 406 0.65 -8.16 15.88
CA VAL A 406 1.61 -7.16 16.36
C VAL A 406 1.79 -6.09 15.28
N ASP A 407 2.44 -4.98 15.60
CA ASP A 407 2.84 -3.93 14.65
C ASP A 407 1.72 -3.55 13.66
N SER A 408 0.53 -3.22 14.18
CA SER A 408 -0.66 -2.82 13.40
C SER A 408 -1.21 -3.87 12.43
N SER A 409 -0.91 -5.15 12.59
CA SER A 409 -1.45 -6.21 11.71
C SER A 409 -2.94 -6.53 11.91
N HIS A 410 -3.58 -5.99 12.95
CA HIS A 410 -5.04 -6.00 13.11
C HIS A 410 -5.73 -5.19 11.99
N ILE A 411 -7.04 -5.34 11.87
CA ILE A 411 -7.85 -4.56 10.92
C ILE A 411 -9.08 -3.94 11.61
N TYR A 412 -9.84 -3.16 10.85
CA TYR A 412 -11.13 -2.62 11.28
C TYR A 412 -12.24 -3.03 10.31
N SER A 413 -13.46 -3.15 10.82
CA SER A 413 -14.63 -3.21 9.97
C SER A 413 -15.03 -1.81 9.49
N ASN A 414 -15.51 -1.70 8.24
CA ASN A 414 -15.70 -0.43 7.54
C ASN A 414 -17.17 -0.01 7.49
N LEU A 415 -17.44 1.26 7.80
CA LEU A 415 -18.74 1.86 7.58
C LEU A 415 -18.88 2.29 6.10
N PRO A 416 -20.11 2.34 5.56
CA PRO A 416 -21.41 2.15 6.22
C PRO A 416 -21.89 0.69 6.35
N ILE A 417 -21.15 -0.30 5.86
CA ILE A 417 -21.58 -1.71 5.78
C ILE A 417 -21.26 -2.47 7.08
N GLY A 418 -20.13 -2.16 7.75
CA GLY A 418 -19.58 -2.92 8.86
C GLY A 418 -18.78 -4.14 8.41
N ASN A 419 -18.44 -4.22 7.12
CA ASN A 419 -17.68 -5.32 6.54
C ASN A 419 -16.21 -5.29 6.92
N PHE A 420 -15.59 -6.46 6.94
CA PHE A 420 -14.16 -6.62 7.19
C PHE A 420 -13.58 -7.77 6.36
N HIS A 421 -12.27 -7.67 6.05
CA HIS A 421 -11.52 -8.65 5.29
C HIS A 421 -10.14 -8.83 5.94
N ARG A 422 -9.90 -10.02 6.57
CA ARG A 422 -8.64 -10.35 7.26
C ARG A 422 -7.94 -11.48 6.52
N TYR A 423 -6.86 -11.16 5.85
CA TYR A 423 -6.01 -12.11 5.14
C TYR A 423 -5.01 -12.70 6.13
N ILE A 424 -4.87 -14.01 6.11
CA ILE A 424 -3.99 -14.75 7.00
C ILE A 424 -3.75 -16.15 6.43
N TYR A 425 -2.59 -16.73 6.72
CA TYR A 425 -2.25 -18.08 6.31
C TYR A 425 -3.21 -19.12 6.94
N GLN A 426 -3.33 -20.29 6.33
CA GLN A 426 -4.18 -21.36 6.86
C GLN A 426 -3.84 -21.72 8.31
N GLY A 427 -4.86 -21.96 9.14
CA GLY A 427 -4.68 -22.21 10.55
C GLY A 427 -5.97 -22.13 11.36
N ASN A 428 -5.85 -22.22 12.69
CA ASN A 428 -6.94 -22.01 13.63
C ASN A 428 -6.60 -20.79 14.50
N TYR A 429 -7.48 -19.84 14.56
CA TYR A 429 -7.24 -18.54 15.17
C TYR A 429 -8.37 -18.13 16.12
N ASP A 430 -8.00 -17.52 17.24
CA ASP A 430 -8.94 -16.82 18.11
C ASP A 430 -9.03 -15.36 17.67
N VAL A 431 -10.15 -15.01 17.06
CA VAL A 431 -10.40 -13.67 16.50
C VAL A 431 -11.26 -12.87 17.46
N THR A 432 -10.72 -11.76 17.95
CA THR A 432 -11.39 -10.87 18.91
C THR A 432 -11.90 -9.62 18.21
N PHE A 433 -13.19 -9.38 18.36
CA PHE A 433 -13.89 -8.18 17.89
C PHE A 433 -14.13 -7.25 19.06
N SER A 434 -13.69 -5.98 18.94
CA SER A 434 -13.81 -5.00 20.02
C SER A 434 -14.19 -3.60 19.52
N LYS A 435 -14.99 -2.89 20.31
CA LYS A 435 -15.36 -1.50 20.09
C LYS A 435 -15.65 -0.82 21.43
N ASN A 436 -15.27 0.43 21.57
CA ASN A 436 -15.59 1.21 22.77
C ASN A 436 -17.12 1.29 22.99
N GLY A 437 -17.57 0.98 24.22
CA GLY A 437 -18.99 0.91 24.56
C GLY A 437 -19.64 -0.44 24.33
N TYR A 438 -18.89 -1.48 23.91
CA TYR A 438 -19.36 -2.83 23.69
C TYR A 438 -18.55 -3.87 24.49
N TYR A 439 -19.15 -5.01 24.77
CA TYR A 439 -18.42 -6.19 25.27
C TYR A 439 -17.62 -6.78 24.12
N PRO A 440 -16.31 -7.02 24.27
CA PRO A 440 -15.52 -7.71 23.26
C PRO A 440 -16.02 -9.15 23.08
N LYS A 441 -15.88 -9.66 21.85
CA LYS A 441 -16.29 -11.01 21.50
C LYS A 441 -15.18 -11.73 20.78
N THR A 442 -14.75 -12.86 21.32
CA THR A 442 -13.76 -13.74 20.68
C THR A 442 -14.46 -14.98 20.11
N ILE A 443 -14.09 -15.36 18.89
CA ILE A 443 -14.54 -16.58 18.22
C ILE A 443 -13.35 -17.36 17.68
N ASN A 444 -13.42 -18.68 17.72
CA ASN A 444 -12.43 -19.54 17.08
C ASN A 444 -12.78 -19.73 15.60
N VAL A 445 -11.81 -19.57 14.70
CA VAL A 445 -11.99 -19.60 13.25
C VAL A 445 -10.91 -20.49 12.62
N SER A 446 -11.34 -21.48 11.83
CA SER A 446 -10.44 -22.25 10.97
C SER A 446 -10.38 -21.61 9.58
N VAL A 447 -9.17 -21.41 9.09
CA VAL A 447 -8.88 -20.81 7.78
C VAL A 447 -8.11 -21.81 6.93
N LEU A 448 -8.44 -21.87 5.64
CA LEU A 448 -7.69 -22.59 4.63
C LEU A 448 -7.23 -21.57 3.57
N ASN A 449 -6.04 -21.76 3.01
CA ASN A 449 -5.56 -20.94 1.91
C ASN A 449 -6.52 -21.02 0.70
N ASN A 450 -6.66 -19.94 -0.05
CA ASN A 450 -7.56 -19.84 -1.20
C ASN A 450 -9.02 -20.21 -0.92
N ASN A 451 -9.46 -19.98 0.32
CA ASN A 451 -10.84 -20.23 0.74
C ASN A 451 -11.42 -19.05 1.51
N ILE A 452 -12.72 -18.86 1.36
CA ILE A 452 -13.50 -17.85 2.07
C ILE A 452 -14.01 -18.43 3.40
N THR A 453 -13.78 -17.72 4.51
CA THR A 453 -14.37 -18.04 5.82
C THR A 453 -15.25 -16.87 6.27
N VAL A 454 -16.57 -17.02 6.15
CA VAL A 454 -17.53 -15.96 6.52
C VAL A 454 -17.91 -16.05 8.00
N LYS A 455 -17.80 -14.93 8.73
CA LYS A 455 -18.16 -14.80 10.15
C LYS A 455 -18.84 -13.46 10.43
N ASP A 456 -20.15 -13.42 10.36
CA ASP A 456 -20.89 -12.25 10.85
C ASP A 456 -20.91 -12.22 12.38
N VAL A 457 -20.65 -11.04 12.95
CA VAL A 457 -20.48 -10.88 14.39
C VAL A 457 -21.38 -9.77 14.92
N GLN A 458 -22.12 -10.08 16.00
CA GLN A 458 -22.88 -9.08 16.73
C GLN A 458 -22.19 -8.76 18.05
N LEU A 459 -21.95 -7.47 18.32
CA LEU A 459 -21.42 -6.99 19.59
C LEU A 459 -22.54 -6.48 20.48
N VAL A 460 -22.45 -6.80 21.78
CA VAL A 460 -23.42 -6.39 22.79
C VAL A 460 -22.98 -5.07 23.43
N PRO A 461 -23.79 -4.00 23.39
CA PRO A 461 -23.43 -2.74 24.04
C PRO A 461 -23.32 -2.88 25.57
N LEU A 462 -22.35 -2.19 26.17
CA LEU A 462 -22.10 -2.20 27.64
C LEU A 462 -23.26 -1.62 28.45
N ASN A 463 -23.99 -0.66 27.90
CA ASN A 463 -25.10 0.01 28.56
C ASN A 463 -26.41 -0.33 27.85
N THR A 464 -27.02 -1.44 28.22
CA THR A 464 -28.43 -1.68 27.92
C THR A 464 -29.31 -0.98 28.97
N THR A 465 -29.35 0.36 28.94
CA THR A 465 -30.27 1.13 29.81
C THR A 465 -31.73 0.94 29.42
N SER A 466 -32.05 0.19 28.40
CA SER A 466 -33.44 -0.02 27.93
C SER A 466 -34.27 -1.05 28.72
N ILE A 467 -33.65 -1.79 29.68
CA ILE A 467 -34.43 -2.68 30.56
C ILE A 467 -35.05 -1.91 31.75
N THR A 468 -34.53 -0.71 32.05
CA THR A 468 -35.00 0.06 33.22
C THR A 468 -36.30 0.82 32.97
N ASP A 469 -36.63 1.23 31.78
CA ASP A 469 -37.83 2.04 31.52
C ASP A 469 -39.15 1.22 31.46
N GLN A 470 -39.10 -0.06 31.19
CA GLN A 470 -40.28 -0.92 31.27
C GLN A 470 -40.53 -1.51 32.69
N ILE A 471 -39.57 -1.45 33.58
CA ILE A 471 -39.72 -1.98 34.94
C ILE A 471 -40.36 -0.97 35.89
N TYR A 472 -40.41 0.33 35.50
CA TYR A 472 -40.86 1.41 36.40
C TYR A 472 -42.39 1.59 36.48
N THR A 473 -43.20 0.86 35.75
CA THR A 473 -44.68 1.06 35.79
C THR A 473 -45.39 0.47 37.03
N ASN A 474 -44.67 -0.14 37.98
CA ASN A 474 -45.26 -0.65 39.22
C ASN A 474 -44.34 -0.40 40.45
N ILE A 475 -43.79 0.80 40.59
CA ILE A 475 -42.99 1.16 41.77
C ILE A 475 -43.84 1.85 42.81
N LYS A 476 -43.96 1.30 44.02
CA LYS A 476 -44.51 1.98 45.16
C LYS A 476 -43.44 2.90 45.77
N ILE A 477 -43.60 4.19 45.53
CA ILE A 477 -42.75 5.24 46.13
C ILE A 477 -43.31 5.56 47.53
N LEU A 478 -42.54 5.29 48.57
CA LEU A 478 -42.82 5.71 49.95
C LEU A 478 -41.99 6.96 50.26
N ASN A 479 -42.66 8.06 50.54
CA ASN A 479 -42.00 9.23 51.06
C ASN A 479 -41.94 9.08 52.58
N ILE A 480 -40.71 9.12 53.17
CA ILE A 480 -40.49 9.03 54.59
C ILE A 480 -39.70 10.23 55.10
N ASP A 481 -39.98 10.67 56.32
CA ASP A 481 -39.13 11.66 56.99
C ASP A 481 -37.80 11.05 57.46
N ILE A 482 -36.92 11.86 58.04
CA ILE A 482 -35.60 11.41 58.56
C ILE A 482 -35.70 10.39 59.68
N LEU A 483 -36.89 10.21 60.29
CA LEU A 483 -37.14 9.25 61.34
C LEU A 483 -37.88 7.97 60.80
N GLY A 484 -38.06 7.86 59.48
CA GLY A 484 -38.66 6.68 58.84
C GLY A 484 -40.19 6.66 58.82
N ARG A 485 -40.90 7.78 59.18
CA ARG A 485 -42.34 7.89 59.15
C ARG A 485 -42.85 8.38 57.81
N GLU A 486 -44.02 7.93 57.33
CA GLU A 486 -44.61 8.44 56.08
C GLU A 486 -44.84 9.96 56.17
N SER A 487 -44.39 10.69 55.13
CA SER A 487 -44.49 12.15 55.07
C SER A 487 -45.25 12.61 53.81
N LYS A 488 -45.92 13.79 53.90
CA LYS A 488 -46.60 14.42 52.80
C LYS A 488 -45.61 15.06 51.80
N LYS A 489 -46.00 15.06 50.52
CA LYS A 489 -45.20 15.63 49.40
C LYS A 489 -44.94 17.13 49.67
N GLY A 490 -43.66 17.54 49.85
CA GLY A 490 -43.27 18.96 49.96
C GLY A 490 -42.21 19.31 51.00
N GLU A 491 -41.74 18.39 51.83
CA GLU A 491 -40.69 18.61 52.85
C GLU A 491 -39.42 17.83 52.47
N ASN A 492 -38.29 18.14 53.06
CA ASN A 492 -37.00 17.42 52.86
C ASN A 492 -37.20 15.92 53.14
N ASN A 493 -37.37 15.11 52.08
CA ASN A 493 -37.81 13.74 52.20
C ASN A 493 -36.81 12.76 51.64
N ILE A 494 -36.71 11.60 52.31
CA ILE A 494 -36.00 10.43 51.80
C ILE A 494 -37.03 9.58 51.00
N GLN A 495 -36.78 9.39 49.73
CA GLN A 495 -37.59 8.47 48.91
C GLN A 495 -36.93 7.08 48.94
N LEU A 496 -37.70 6.08 49.36
CA LEU A 496 -37.34 4.67 49.25
C LEU A 496 -38.07 4.06 48.09
N ILE A 497 -37.31 3.67 47.07
CA ILE A 497 -37.82 3.07 45.85
C ILE A 497 -37.60 1.54 45.94
N LYS A 498 -38.67 0.78 46.10
CA LYS A 498 -38.60 -0.70 46.13
C LYS A 498 -38.85 -1.26 44.73
N THR A 499 -37.86 -1.94 44.17
CA THR A 499 -37.96 -2.63 42.86
C THR A 499 -38.65 -3.99 43.01
N LYS A 500 -39.22 -4.52 41.91
CA LYS A 500 -39.97 -5.81 41.90
C LYS A 500 -39.12 -6.98 42.47
N ASN A 501 -37.84 -6.92 42.41
CA ASN A 501 -36.88 -7.92 42.94
C ASN A 501 -36.51 -7.70 44.41
N GLY A 502 -37.23 -6.84 45.13
CA GLY A 502 -37.04 -6.61 46.57
C GLY A 502 -35.87 -5.67 46.93
N ARG A 503 -35.11 -5.17 45.97
CA ARG A 503 -34.04 -4.19 46.23
C ARG A 503 -34.64 -2.83 46.51
N VAL A 504 -34.07 -2.12 47.53
CA VAL A 504 -34.48 -0.77 47.93
C VAL A 504 -33.39 0.22 47.56
N LYS A 505 -33.76 1.24 46.78
CA LYS A 505 -32.85 2.35 46.43
C LYS A 505 -33.29 3.59 47.23
N LYS A 506 -32.36 4.24 47.90
CA LYS A 506 -32.58 5.46 48.69
C LYS A 506 -32.24 6.70 47.85
N GLN A 507 -33.16 7.62 47.68
CA GLN A 507 -32.93 8.92 47.05
C GLN A 507 -33.26 10.02 48.00
N ILE A 508 -32.33 10.95 48.25
CA ILE A 508 -32.53 12.13 49.13
C ILE A 508 -32.84 13.31 48.22
N LYS A 509 -34.01 13.93 48.38
CA LYS A 509 -34.30 15.24 47.78
C LYS A 509 -34.12 16.29 48.87
N LEU A 510 -33.20 17.18 48.66
CA LEU A 510 -33.02 18.44 49.40
C LEU A 510 -33.67 19.55 48.56
N ASN A 511 -34.63 20.31 49.15
CA ASN A 511 -35.18 21.53 48.53
C ASN A 511 -34.25 22.72 48.81
#